data_e10f5e7e9adaa8902b7dbb787e92c443
#
_entry.id   e10f5e7e9adaa8902b7dbb787e92c443
#
_cell.length_a   1.000
_cell.length_b   1.000
_cell.length_c   1.000
_cell.angle_alpha   90.00
_cell.angle_beta   90.00
_cell.angle_gamma   90.00
#
_symmetry.space_group_name_H-M   'P 1'
#
loop_
_entity.id
_entity.type
_entity.pdbx_description
1 polymer ?
#
loop_
_entity_poly.entity_id
_entity_poly.type
_entity_poly.pdbx_seq_one_letter_code
_entity_poly.pdbx_strand_id
1 'polypeptide(L)'
;MKNNNHFYGALAALAFCAPTMAADVAHPAEHDDMKTPEISSTSYRFYGELGVGGYMDLEGDDKHKYSDGTYIEGGLEIKHGNWFGLIYGEGWTVQADNQGNAWVPDHSWGGFEGGINRFYGGYKTDNSTEIMLSLRQDSSLDDLQWWGDFTPDLGYVIPNTRDIMYALKVQNLAGDFRYSVTATPAGHHDESKAWLHFGKYDRYDDKYTYPAMVNGYIQYDIAKDVTWMNGLEVTDGTGQLFLTGILSPNLAARAWHHTGRAKGRNVPGTETGFMASAMYEALKGVYLSTAYSYAKHRPDNAAEETTSFMQFGIWYEYGGGRFATAADSRFYMKNASGDPSDQVFLMQYFYW
;
A
#
# COMPACT_ATOMS: atom_id res chain seq x y z
N MET A 1 -18.55 10.32 11.58
CA MET A 1 -18.24 9.79 10.23
C MET A 1 -16.90 9.10 10.37
N LYS A 2 -16.88 7.77 10.39
CA LYS A 2 -15.67 6.98 10.65
C LYS A 2 -14.95 6.77 9.31
N ASN A 3 -13.72 7.25 9.22
CA ASN A 3 -12.86 7.06 8.07
C ASN A 3 -12.31 5.62 8.08
N ASN A 4 -12.89 4.74 7.30
CA ASN A 4 -12.33 3.42 7.02
C ASN A 4 -11.27 3.53 5.89
N ASN A 5 -10.24 4.36 6.06
CA ASN A 5 -9.17 4.54 5.09
C ASN A 5 -8.07 3.46 5.20
N HIS A 6 -8.36 2.31 5.78
CA HIS A 6 -7.33 1.30 6.09
C HIS A 6 -7.12 0.24 4.99
N PHE A 7 -7.87 0.34 3.88
CA PHE A 7 -7.95 -0.74 2.90
C PHE A 7 -6.86 -0.77 1.83
N TYR A 8 -6.16 0.33 1.60
CA TYR A 8 -5.38 0.50 0.37
C TYR A 8 -3.92 0.08 0.45
N GLY A 9 -3.49 -0.44 1.56
CA GLY A 9 -2.07 -0.53 1.82
C GLY A 9 -1.45 -1.92 1.90
N ALA A 10 -2.20 -2.94 2.16
CA ALA A 10 -1.64 -4.29 2.34
C ALA A 10 -0.98 -4.82 1.06
N LEU A 11 -1.48 -4.41 -0.10
CA LEU A 11 -1.09 -4.97 -1.37
C LEU A 11 0.18 -4.40 -1.99
N ALA A 12 0.45 -3.12 -1.82
CA ALA A 12 1.70 -2.54 -2.35
C ALA A 12 2.93 -3.10 -1.61
N ALA A 13 2.79 -3.45 -0.32
CA ALA A 13 3.89 -3.98 0.47
C ALA A 13 4.20 -5.46 0.16
N LEU A 14 3.18 -6.25 -0.11
CA LEU A 14 3.38 -7.65 -0.46
C LEU A 14 4.00 -7.84 -1.85
N ALA A 15 3.75 -6.92 -2.78
CA ALA A 15 4.43 -6.91 -4.06
C ALA A 15 5.93 -6.53 -3.96
N PHE A 16 6.33 -5.82 -2.88
CA PHE A 16 7.72 -5.38 -2.66
C PHE A 16 8.43 -6.10 -1.52
N CYS A 17 7.72 -6.69 -0.58
CA CYS A 17 8.28 -7.39 0.57
C CYS A 17 8.19 -8.91 0.47
N ALA A 18 7.51 -9.47 -0.52
CA ALA A 18 7.79 -10.85 -0.85
C ALA A 18 9.29 -10.88 -1.24
N PRO A 19 10.16 -11.56 -0.47
CA PRO A 19 11.43 -11.91 -1.06
C PRO A 19 11.06 -12.54 -2.39
N THR A 20 11.63 -12.09 -3.48
CA THR A 20 11.52 -12.72 -4.78
C THR A 20 12.01 -14.16 -4.66
N MET A 21 11.21 -14.97 -4.03
CA MET A 21 11.18 -16.42 -4.22
C MET A 21 10.30 -16.71 -5.45
N ALA A 22 10.45 -15.87 -6.51
CA ALA A 22 10.28 -16.38 -7.84
C ALA A 22 11.33 -17.47 -7.94
N ALA A 23 10.88 -18.71 -7.83
CA ALA A 23 11.72 -19.84 -8.14
C ALA A 23 12.46 -19.49 -9.43
N ASP A 24 13.78 -19.43 -9.34
CA ASP A 24 14.67 -19.39 -10.48
C ASP A 24 14.27 -20.58 -11.36
N VAL A 25 13.36 -20.34 -12.29
CA VAL A 25 13.22 -21.19 -13.45
C VAL A 25 14.47 -20.88 -14.25
N ALA A 26 15.47 -21.70 -14.05
CA ALA A 26 16.71 -21.68 -14.78
C ALA A 26 16.38 -21.53 -16.27
N HIS A 27 16.56 -20.34 -16.80
CA HIS A 27 16.63 -20.17 -18.26
C HIS A 27 17.90 -20.87 -18.73
N PRO A 28 17.79 -21.76 -19.71
CA PRO A 28 18.99 -22.35 -20.33
C PRO A 28 19.84 -21.21 -20.90
N ALA A 29 21.13 -21.30 -20.64
CA ALA A 29 22.13 -20.37 -21.18
C ALA A 29 21.94 -20.19 -22.68
N GLU A 30 21.54 -19.00 -23.11
CA GLU A 30 21.49 -18.65 -24.52
C GLU A 30 22.90 -18.49 -25.06
N HIS A 31 23.18 -19.25 -26.08
CA HIS A 31 24.35 -19.13 -26.93
C HIS A 31 24.35 -17.76 -27.62
N ASP A 32 25.45 -17.07 -27.44
CA ASP A 32 25.86 -15.86 -28.14
C ASP A 32 26.00 -16.17 -29.66
N ASP A 33 25.01 -15.76 -30.48
CA ASP A 33 25.20 -15.69 -31.92
C ASP A 33 24.20 -14.73 -32.60
N MET A 34 24.81 -13.76 -33.29
CA MET A 34 24.27 -12.82 -34.31
C MET A 34 23.13 -11.89 -33.86
N LYS A 35 23.48 -10.63 -33.63
CA LYS A 35 22.56 -9.48 -33.58
C LYS A 35 21.77 -9.35 -34.87
N THR A 36 20.66 -10.05 -34.95
CA THR A 36 19.55 -9.67 -35.80
C THR A 36 18.94 -8.39 -35.21
N PRO A 37 18.57 -7.37 -36.01
CA PRO A 37 17.86 -6.22 -35.43
C PRO A 37 16.58 -6.74 -34.76
N GLU A 38 16.51 -6.64 -33.44
CA GLU A 38 15.32 -7.03 -32.66
C GLU A 38 14.17 -6.16 -33.18
N ILE A 39 13.24 -6.80 -33.86
CA ILE A 39 11.90 -6.24 -34.05
C ILE A 39 11.33 -6.14 -32.65
N SER A 40 11.18 -4.93 -32.11
CA SER A 40 10.65 -4.69 -30.77
C SER A 40 9.29 -5.37 -30.67
N SER A 41 9.24 -6.48 -29.95
CA SER A 41 8.01 -7.22 -29.73
C SER A 41 7.17 -6.49 -28.68
N THR A 42 5.86 -6.38 -28.95
CA THR A 42 4.92 -5.91 -27.94
C THR A 42 4.57 -7.08 -27.02
N SER A 43 4.71 -6.89 -25.73
CA SER A 43 4.27 -7.85 -24.72
C SER A 43 3.14 -7.30 -23.88
N TYR A 44 2.27 -8.19 -23.43
CA TYR A 44 1.14 -7.90 -22.58
C TYR A 44 1.21 -8.80 -21.34
N ARG A 45 1.02 -8.22 -20.18
CA ARG A 45 0.91 -8.96 -18.93
C ARG A 45 -0.38 -8.57 -18.24
N PHE A 46 -1.22 -9.57 -18.02
CA PHE A 46 -2.42 -9.43 -17.19
C PHE A 46 -2.14 -10.10 -15.84
N TYR A 47 -2.45 -9.43 -14.75
CA TYR A 47 -2.26 -9.94 -13.40
C TYR A 47 -3.29 -9.32 -12.46
N GLY A 48 -3.51 -9.97 -11.33
CA GLY A 48 -4.44 -9.46 -10.33
C GLY A 48 -4.59 -10.39 -9.15
N GLU A 49 -5.46 -9.99 -8.26
CA GLU A 49 -5.83 -10.78 -7.10
C GLU A 49 -7.29 -10.56 -6.68
N LEU A 50 -7.81 -11.54 -5.98
CA LEU A 50 -9.08 -11.51 -5.27
C LEU A 50 -8.81 -11.82 -3.81
N GLY A 51 -9.14 -10.92 -2.91
CA GLY A 51 -9.16 -11.12 -1.46
C GLY A 51 -10.60 -11.36 -0.99
N VAL A 52 -10.81 -12.44 -0.24
CA VAL A 52 -12.13 -12.76 0.35
C VAL A 52 -11.98 -12.89 1.85
N GLY A 53 -12.60 -12.01 2.59
CA GLY A 53 -12.50 -11.98 4.06
C GLY A 53 -12.78 -10.61 4.64
N GLY A 54 -12.23 -10.32 5.82
CA GLY A 54 -12.46 -9.03 6.47
C GLY A 54 -11.97 -8.96 7.90
N TYR A 55 -12.57 -8.08 8.66
CA TYR A 55 -12.17 -7.65 10.00
C TYR A 55 -13.26 -7.92 11.01
N MET A 56 -12.85 -8.11 12.25
CA MET A 56 -13.74 -8.17 13.39
C MET A 56 -13.14 -7.37 14.54
N ASP A 57 -13.91 -6.45 15.09
CA ASP A 57 -13.57 -5.73 16.32
C ASP A 57 -13.79 -6.63 17.55
N LEU A 58 -12.82 -6.65 18.46
CA LEU A 58 -12.88 -7.46 19.68
C LEU A 58 -13.46 -6.70 20.87
N GLU A 59 -13.45 -5.39 20.83
CA GLU A 59 -13.87 -4.50 21.91
C GLU A 59 -14.71 -3.32 21.37
N GLY A 60 -15.23 -2.49 22.27
CA GLY A 60 -15.99 -1.28 21.95
C GLY A 60 -17.45 -1.54 21.59
N ASP A 61 -18.11 -0.51 21.06
CA ASP A 61 -19.53 -0.56 20.67
C ASP A 61 -19.78 -1.48 19.47
N ASP A 62 -18.73 -1.69 18.66
CA ASP A 62 -18.74 -2.55 17.47
C ASP A 62 -18.18 -3.95 17.75
N LYS A 63 -18.08 -4.32 19.02
CA LYS A 63 -17.58 -5.63 19.46
C LYS A 63 -18.30 -6.78 18.74
N HIS A 64 -17.49 -7.69 18.17
CA HIS A 64 -17.93 -8.83 17.36
C HIS A 64 -18.69 -8.48 16.09
N LYS A 65 -18.64 -7.23 15.63
CA LYS A 65 -19.11 -6.89 14.30
C LYS A 65 -18.04 -7.26 13.28
N TYR A 66 -18.47 -8.00 12.28
CA TYR A 66 -17.66 -8.31 11.12
C TYR A 66 -17.78 -7.17 10.10
N SER A 67 -16.65 -6.74 9.57
CA SER A 67 -16.58 -5.82 8.44
C SER A 67 -16.01 -6.57 7.25
N ASP A 68 -16.80 -6.72 6.20
CA ASP A 68 -16.37 -7.36 4.96
C ASP A 68 -15.27 -6.53 4.31
N GLY A 69 -14.18 -7.20 4.00
CA GLY A 69 -13.00 -6.66 3.36
C GLY A 69 -12.75 -7.24 1.97
N THR A 70 -13.73 -7.93 1.41
CA THR A 70 -13.59 -8.57 0.11
C THR A 70 -13.36 -7.55 -0.99
N TYR A 71 -12.33 -7.80 -1.81
CA TYR A 71 -11.95 -6.94 -2.93
C TYR A 71 -11.43 -7.78 -4.12
N ILE A 72 -11.39 -7.15 -5.27
CA ILE A 72 -10.73 -7.65 -6.48
C ILE A 72 -9.93 -6.53 -7.09
N GLU A 73 -8.74 -6.86 -7.58
CA GLU A 73 -7.93 -5.90 -8.31
C GLU A 73 -7.14 -6.56 -9.42
N GLY A 74 -6.74 -5.75 -10.40
CA GLY A 74 -5.95 -6.28 -11.50
C GLY A 74 -5.54 -5.22 -12.50
N GLY A 75 -4.50 -5.54 -13.26
CA GLY A 75 -3.89 -4.65 -14.22
C GLY A 75 -3.51 -5.31 -15.53
N LEU A 76 -3.46 -4.47 -16.54
CA LEU A 76 -2.89 -4.78 -17.84
C LEU A 76 -1.65 -3.91 -18.05
N GLU A 77 -0.49 -4.55 -18.04
CA GLU A 77 0.78 -3.95 -18.40
C GLU A 77 1.06 -4.21 -19.90
N ILE A 78 1.49 -3.17 -20.60
CA ILE A 78 1.86 -3.23 -22.02
C ILE A 78 3.30 -2.74 -22.14
N LYS A 79 4.16 -3.50 -22.86
CA LYS A 79 5.54 -3.11 -23.15
C LYS A 79 5.80 -3.21 -24.65
N HIS A 80 6.47 -2.20 -25.20
CA HIS A 80 6.94 -2.14 -26.58
C HIS A 80 8.31 -1.47 -26.65
N GLY A 81 9.36 -2.25 -26.83
CA GLY A 81 10.73 -1.74 -26.67
C GLY A 81 10.93 -1.16 -25.27
N ASN A 82 11.36 0.09 -25.23
CA ASN A 82 11.57 0.83 -23.99
C ASN A 82 10.30 1.55 -23.46
N TRP A 83 9.22 1.52 -24.21
CA TRP A 83 7.94 2.11 -23.79
C TRP A 83 7.13 1.11 -22.99
N PHE A 84 6.44 1.60 -21.98
CA PHE A 84 5.50 0.80 -21.20
C PHE A 84 4.29 1.61 -20.77
N GLY A 85 3.23 0.92 -20.39
CA GLY A 85 2.02 1.52 -19.85
C GLY A 85 1.31 0.54 -18.94
N LEU A 86 0.55 1.08 -18.01
CA LEU A 86 -0.27 0.34 -17.05
C LEU A 86 -1.66 0.94 -16.96
N ILE A 87 -2.64 0.06 -16.98
CA ILE A 87 -4.00 0.33 -16.51
C ILE A 87 -4.26 -0.67 -15.40
N TYR A 88 -4.61 -0.17 -14.21
CA TYR A 88 -4.89 -0.99 -13.04
C TYR A 88 -6.14 -0.50 -12.35
N GLY A 89 -7.02 -1.42 -12.01
CA GLY A 89 -8.26 -1.13 -11.34
C GLY A 89 -8.46 -2.03 -10.13
N GLU A 90 -9.28 -1.56 -9.23
CA GLU A 90 -9.69 -2.25 -8.03
C GLU A 90 -11.19 -2.09 -7.80
N GLY A 91 -11.76 -3.01 -7.06
CA GLY A 91 -13.14 -2.95 -6.64
C GLY A 91 -13.32 -3.73 -5.34
N TRP A 92 -14.25 -3.30 -4.53
CA TRP A 92 -14.52 -3.88 -3.21
C TRP A 92 -16.02 -3.98 -2.95
N THR A 93 -16.37 -4.84 -2.01
CA THR A 93 -17.74 -4.96 -1.54
C THR A 93 -18.11 -3.77 -0.66
N VAL A 94 -19.32 -3.26 -0.84
CA VAL A 94 -19.91 -2.21 -0.02
C VAL A 94 -20.93 -2.83 0.92
N GLN A 95 -20.78 -2.60 2.20
CA GLN A 95 -21.80 -2.98 3.17
C GLN A 95 -22.91 -1.92 3.19
N ALA A 96 -24.15 -2.33 3.00
CA ALA A 96 -25.29 -1.43 3.01
C ALA A 96 -25.61 -0.85 4.39
N ASP A 97 -25.21 -1.52 5.46
CA ASP A 97 -25.48 -1.06 6.82
C ASP A 97 -24.45 -1.64 7.83
N ASN A 98 -23.83 -0.77 8.63
CA ASN A 98 -22.85 -1.16 9.64
C ASN A 98 -23.50 -1.72 10.93
N GLN A 99 -24.77 -2.17 10.89
CA GLN A 99 -25.51 -2.57 12.08
C GLN A 99 -25.65 -4.08 12.28
N GLY A 100 -25.03 -4.90 11.45
CA GLY A 100 -25.13 -6.36 11.59
C GLY A 100 -24.13 -6.97 12.59
N ASN A 101 -24.58 -7.92 13.37
CA ASN A 101 -23.69 -8.83 14.11
C ASN A 101 -23.02 -9.81 13.13
N ALA A 102 -21.75 -10.11 13.32
CA ALA A 102 -20.95 -11.01 12.47
C ALA A 102 -21.56 -12.40 12.15
N TRP A 103 -22.55 -12.81 12.91
CA TRP A 103 -23.19 -14.12 12.82
C TRP A 103 -24.64 -14.07 12.36
N VAL A 104 -25.15 -12.90 11.95
CA VAL A 104 -26.52 -12.75 11.48
C VAL A 104 -26.52 -12.58 9.95
N PRO A 105 -27.22 -13.44 9.19
CA PRO A 105 -27.23 -13.39 7.73
C PRO A 105 -27.94 -12.17 7.10
N ASP A 106 -28.34 -11.20 7.88
CA ASP A 106 -29.09 -10.01 7.43
C ASP A 106 -28.21 -8.89 6.84
N HIS A 107 -27.00 -9.24 6.41
CA HIS A 107 -26.19 -8.30 5.64
C HIS A 107 -26.78 -8.17 4.25
N SER A 108 -27.55 -7.14 4.03
CA SER A 108 -27.88 -6.73 2.67
C SER A 108 -26.56 -6.30 2.00
N TRP A 109 -26.15 -7.02 0.97
CA TRP A 109 -25.05 -6.61 0.11
C TRP A 109 -25.35 -5.20 -0.40
N GLY A 110 -24.53 -4.22 -0.03
CA GLY A 110 -24.63 -2.84 -0.51
C GLY A 110 -24.23 -2.70 -1.96
N GLY A 111 -23.68 -3.76 -2.54
CA GLY A 111 -23.20 -3.81 -3.91
C GLY A 111 -21.68 -3.95 -3.99
N PHE A 112 -21.18 -3.74 -5.18
CA PHE A 112 -19.76 -3.74 -5.51
C PHE A 112 -19.42 -2.40 -6.14
N GLU A 113 -18.36 -1.76 -5.68
CA GLU A 113 -17.86 -0.51 -6.24
C GLU A 113 -16.38 -0.60 -6.55
N GLY A 114 -15.90 0.24 -7.45
CA GLY A 114 -14.52 0.26 -7.83
C GLY A 114 -14.22 1.22 -8.97
N GLY A 115 -12.98 1.24 -9.40
CA GLY A 115 -12.52 2.10 -10.47
C GLY A 115 -11.10 1.82 -10.89
N ILE A 116 -10.61 2.65 -11.81
CA ILE A 116 -9.20 2.65 -12.20
C ILE A 116 -8.44 3.53 -11.23
N ASN A 117 -7.49 2.95 -10.51
CA ASN A 117 -6.65 3.65 -9.54
C ASN A 117 -5.22 3.93 -10.04
N ARG A 118 -4.76 3.23 -11.10
CA ARG A 118 -3.49 3.56 -11.76
C ARG A 118 -3.67 3.58 -13.26
N PHE A 119 -3.25 4.68 -13.89
CA PHE A 119 -3.21 4.82 -15.33
C PHE A 119 -2.03 5.72 -15.71
N TYR A 120 -1.00 5.10 -16.22
CA TYR A 120 0.21 5.80 -16.65
C TYR A 120 0.89 5.17 -17.85
N GLY A 121 1.73 5.94 -18.49
CA GLY A 121 2.67 5.50 -19.51
C GLY A 121 4.07 6.02 -19.21
N GLY A 122 5.07 5.32 -19.67
CA GLY A 122 6.46 5.69 -19.41
C GLY A 122 7.45 5.14 -20.40
N TYR A 123 8.68 5.56 -20.20
CA TYR A 123 9.85 5.15 -20.97
C TYR A 123 10.96 4.70 -20.03
N LYS A 124 11.53 3.54 -20.31
CA LYS A 124 12.67 2.97 -19.59
C LYS A 124 13.94 3.20 -20.38
N THR A 125 14.89 3.89 -19.79
CA THR A 125 16.20 4.14 -20.39
C THR A 125 17.11 2.91 -20.28
N ASP A 126 18.22 2.90 -21.04
CA ASP A 126 19.18 1.77 -21.04
C ASP A 126 19.83 1.54 -19.67
N ASN A 127 19.91 2.57 -18.83
CA ASN A 127 20.39 2.46 -17.44
C ASN A 127 19.29 2.12 -16.42
N SER A 128 18.17 1.60 -16.89
CA SER A 128 17.03 1.18 -16.07
C SER A 128 16.28 2.31 -15.36
N THR A 129 16.51 3.56 -15.71
CA THR A 129 15.70 4.67 -15.19
C THR A 129 14.36 4.71 -15.94
N GLU A 130 13.28 4.74 -15.21
CA GLU A 130 11.92 4.84 -15.72
C GLU A 130 11.40 6.26 -15.51
N ILE A 131 10.83 6.84 -16.56
CA ILE A 131 10.19 8.15 -16.55
C ILE A 131 8.73 7.94 -16.90
N MET A 132 7.83 8.25 -15.98
CA MET A 132 6.40 7.99 -16.09
C MET A 132 5.60 9.29 -16.03
N LEU A 133 4.62 9.38 -16.93
CA LEU A 133 3.56 10.38 -16.87
C LEU A 133 2.26 9.67 -16.56
N SER A 134 1.53 10.15 -15.60
CA SER A 134 0.30 9.53 -15.16
C SER A 134 -0.89 10.47 -15.17
N LEU A 135 -2.05 9.90 -15.42
CA LEU A 135 -3.33 10.52 -15.08
C LEU A 135 -3.70 10.23 -13.63
N ARG A 136 -3.38 9.04 -13.13
CA ARG A 136 -3.52 8.63 -11.74
C ARG A 136 -2.48 7.56 -11.39
N GLN A 137 -1.83 7.68 -10.24
CA GLN A 137 -0.92 6.68 -9.69
C GLN A 137 -0.63 6.97 -8.22
N ASP A 138 0.03 6.02 -7.56
CA ASP A 138 0.57 6.23 -6.23
C ASP A 138 1.82 7.12 -6.29
N SER A 139 2.01 7.95 -5.28
CA SER A 139 3.24 8.71 -5.14
C SER A 139 4.41 7.78 -4.77
N SER A 140 5.64 8.27 -4.90
CA SER A 140 6.82 7.46 -4.55
C SER A 140 6.83 7.03 -3.08
N LEU A 141 6.37 7.85 -2.15
CA LEU A 141 6.26 7.45 -0.74
C LEU A 141 5.06 6.57 -0.48
N ASP A 142 4.02 6.63 -1.30
CA ASP A 142 2.88 5.73 -1.20
C ASP A 142 3.28 4.29 -1.54
N ASP A 143 4.18 4.10 -2.50
CA ASP A 143 4.77 2.79 -2.78
C ASP A 143 5.48 2.19 -1.54
N LEU A 144 5.87 3.02 -0.57
CA LEU A 144 6.57 2.61 0.65
C LEU A 144 5.71 2.61 1.91
N GLN A 145 4.42 2.87 1.81
CA GLN A 145 3.57 3.01 3.01
C GLN A 145 3.61 1.80 3.94
N TRP A 146 3.81 0.62 3.39
CA TRP A 146 3.94 -0.67 4.10
C TRP A 146 5.37 -1.20 4.18
N TRP A 147 6.34 -0.43 3.70
CA TRP A 147 7.73 -0.85 3.70
C TRP A 147 8.22 -1.19 5.12
N GLY A 148 8.74 -2.39 5.27
CA GLY A 148 9.18 -2.90 6.57
C GLY A 148 8.06 -3.34 7.52
N ASP A 149 6.84 -3.49 7.03
CA ASP A 149 5.76 -4.16 7.76
C ASP A 149 5.63 -5.60 7.24
N PHE A 150 5.88 -6.57 8.10
CA PHE A 150 5.74 -7.98 7.77
C PHE A 150 4.41 -8.58 8.22
N THR A 151 3.53 -7.77 8.82
CA THR A 151 2.19 -8.24 9.22
C THR A 151 1.23 -8.16 8.03
N PRO A 152 0.25 -9.05 7.94
CA PRO A 152 -0.60 -9.15 6.74
C PRO A 152 -1.39 -7.89 6.40
N ASP A 153 -1.92 -7.15 7.38
CA ASP A 153 -2.81 -6.03 7.05
C ASP A 153 -2.89 -4.90 8.08
N LEU A 154 -2.91 -5.19 9.35
CA LEU A 154 -3.29 -4.23 10.39
C LEU A 154 -2.18 -3.23 10.79
N GLY A 155 -1.17 -3.00 9.94
CA GLY A 155 -0.02 -2.13 10.19
C GLY A 155 -0.32 -0.65 10.35
N TYR A 156 0.66 0.09 10.84
CA TYR A 156 0.55 1.54 10.95
C TYR A 156 0.91 2.22 9.63
N VAL A 157 -0.02 2.99 9.12
CA VAL A 157 0.16 3.74 7.88
C VAL A 157 0.79 5.09 8.17
N ILE A 158 1.92 5.38 7.51
CA ILE A 158 2.56 6.69 7.60
C ILE A 158 1.70 7.79 6.95
N PRO A 159 1.76 9.04 7.45
CA PRO A 159 1.00 10.15 6.90
C PRO A 159 1.68 10.72 5.63
N ASN A 160 1.49 10.08 4.49
CA ASN A 160 1.98 10.52 3.19
C ASN A 160 0.84 10.91 2.24
N THR A 161 1.15 11.63 1.18
CA THR A 161 0.19 11.93 0.11
C THR A 161 0.03 10.71 -0.79
N ARG A 162 -1.22 10.30 -0.98
CA ARG A 162 -1.62 9.12 -1.76
C ARG A 162 -2.41 9.55 -3.00
N ASP A 163 -2.69 8.58 -3.89
CA ASP A 163 -3.64 8.72 -5.00
C ASP A 163 -3.50 10.05 -5.74
N ILE A 164 -2.37 10.26 -6.36
CA ILE A 164 -2.09 11.51 -7.04
C ILE A 164 -2.51 11.48 -8.51
N MET A 165 -2.94 12.63 -9.00
CA MET A 165 -3.32 12.83 -10.39
C MET A 165 -2.30 13.71 -11.12
N TYR A 166 -2.15 13.46 -12.43
CA TYR A 166 -1.29 14.26 -13.32
C TYR A 166 0.15 14.39 -12.82
N ALA A 167 0.77 13.25 -12.53
CA ALA A 167 2.10 13.23 -11.94
C ALA A 167 3.19 12.87 -12.95
N LEU A 168 4.37 13.43 -12.71
CA LEU A 168 5.64 12.95 -13.24
C LEU A 168 6.33 12.12 -12.16
N LYS A 169 6.67 10.86 -12.48
CA LYS A 169 7.44 9.99 -11.59
C LYS A 169 8.71 9.54 -12.32
N VAL A 170 9.84 9.64 -11.66
CA VAL A 170 11.13 9.17 -12.15
C VAL A 170 11.72 8.22 -11.12
N GLN A 171 12.05 7.01 -11.55
CA GLN A 171 12.59 6.00 -10.66
C GLN A 171 13.68 5.16 -11.31
N ASN A 172 14.57 4.63 -10.48
CA ASN A 172 15.47 3.54 -10.84
C ASN A 172 15.50 2.57 -9.66
N LEU A 173 14.95 1.40 -9.88
CA LEU A 173 14.82 0.36 -8.84
C LEU A 173 15.83 -0.78 -9.06
N ALA A 174 16.83 -0.59 -9.92
CA ALA A 174 17.87 -1.56 -10.22
C ALA A 174 19.14 -1.31 -9.41
N GLY A 175 19.84 -2.39 -9.06
CA GLY A 175 21.12 -2.33 -8.34
C GLY A 175 21.00 -1.99 -6.85
N ASP A 176 22.17 -1.73 -6.24
CA ASP A 176 22.27 -1.50 -4.80
C ASP A 176 21.80 -0.10 -4.37
N PHE A 177 21.74 0.84 -5.30
CA PHE A 177 21.21 2.18 -5.08
C PHE A 177 19.95 2.38 -5.92
N ARG A 178 18.82 2.53 -5.25
CA ARG A 178 17.51 2.68 -5.83
C ARG A 178 16.89 4.01 -5.41
N TYR A 179 16.11 4.61 -6.29
CA TYR A 179 15.39 5.84 -5.98
C TYR A 179 14.06 5.93 -6.72
N SER A 180 13.15 6.67 -6.15
CA SER A 180 11.91 7.10 -6.82
C SER A 180 11.57 8.52 -6.36
N VAL A 181 11.18 9.36 -7.30
CA VAL A 181 10.75 10.74 -7.06
C VAL A 181 9.48 11.01 -7.86
N THR A 182 8.50 11.56 -7.20
CA THR A 182 7.23 11.96 -7.82
C THR A 182 6.99 13.45 -7.59
N ALA A 183 6.53 14.12 -8.64
CA ALA A 183 6.06 15.50 -8.58
C ALA A 183 4.65 15.59 -9.15
N THR A 184 3.75 16.28 -8.45
CA THR A 184 2.39 16.56 -8.91
C THR A 184 2.06 18.04 -8.71
N PRO A 185 1.38 18.70 -9.67
CA PRO A 185 0.88 20.06 -9.45
C PRO A 185 -0.26 20.06 -8.42
N ALA A 186 -0.57 21.23 -7.90
CA ALA A 186 -1.79 21.41 -7.12
C ALA A 186 -3.02 21.05 -7.97
N GLY A 187 -3.96 20.39 -7.37
CA GLY A 187 -5.13 19.91 -8.07
C GLY A 187 -6.36 19.82 -7.18
N HIS A 188 -7.46 19.53 -7.86
CA HIS A 188 -8.73 19.27 -7.22
C HIS A 188 -9.16 17.85 -7.59
N HIS A 189 -9.39 17.02 -6.60
CA HIS A 189 -9.94 15.69 -6.78
C HIS A 189 -11.42 15.73 -6.46
N ASP A 190 -12.24 15.33 -7.44
CA ASP A 190 -13.67 15.14 -7.29
C ASP A 190 -13.94 13.67 -7.63
N GLU A 191 -14.00 12.84 -6.62
CA GLU A 191 -14.18 11.39 -6.80
C GLU A 191 -15.53 11.05 -7.46
N SER A 192 -16.54 11.90 -7.29
CA SER A 192 -17.83 11.73 -7.95
C SER A 192 -17.78 11.89 -9.48
N LYS A 193 -16.68 12.46 -10.00
CA LYS A 193 -16.45 12.68 -11.43
C LYS A 193 -15.25 11.91 -11.98
N ALA A 194 -14.61 11.08 -11.16
CA ALA A 194 -13.54 10.24 -11.64
C ALA A 194 -14.11 9.32 -12.75
N TRP A 195 -13.50 9.41 -13.90
CA TRP A 195 -13.90 8.61 -15.05
C TRP A 195 -13.59 7.12 -14.78
N LEU A 196 -14.48 6.25 -15.25
CA LEU A 196 -14.41 4.80 -15.08
C LEU A 196 -14.62 4.29 -13.63
N HIS A 197 -15.57 4.88 -12.91
CA HIS A 197 -16.15 4.23 -11.73
C HIS A 197 -17.29 3.30 -12.12
N PHE A 198 -17.45 2.24 -11.35
CA PHE A 198 -18.59 1.35 -11.40
C PHE A 198 -19.12 1.13 -9.99
N GLY A 199 -20.45 0.93 -9.88
CA GLY A 199 -21.14 0.79 -8.59
C GLY A 199 -21.66 2.12 -8.02
N LYS A 200 -22.16 2.05 -6.81
CA LYS A 200 -22.75 3.19 -6.11
C LYS A 200 -21.69 3.85 -5.23
N TYR A 201 -21.12 4.94 -5.69
CA TYR A 201 -20.06 5.68 -5.01
C TYR A 201 -20.63 6.70 -4.02
N ASP A 202 -21.35 6.23 -3.00
CA ASP A 202 -21.93 7.11 -1.98
C ASP A 202 -20.91 7.53 -0.88
N ARG A 203 -19.73 6.89 -0.84
CA ARG A 203 -18.75 7.11 0.22
C ARG A 203 -17.81 8.29 0.02
N TYR A 204 -17.64 8.75 -1.20
CA TYR A 204 -16.61 9.71 -1.55
C TYR A 204 -17.20 10.99 -2.12
N ASP A 205 -18.09 11.61 -1.36
CA ASP A 205 -18.48 13.01 -1.59
C ASP A 205 -17.32 13.98 -1.27
N ASP A 206 -16.12 13.43 -1.06
CA ASP A 206 -14.92 14.15 -0.66
C ASP A 206 -14.26 14.83 -1.86
N LYS A 207 -14.76 16.04 -2.12
CA LYS A 207 -14.05 17.00 -2.94
C LYS A 207 -12.88 17.53 -2.13
N TYR A 208 -11.69 17.08 -2.40
CA TYR A 208 -10.52 17.65 -1.75
C TYR A 208 -9.57 18.29 -2.75
N THR A 209 -9.01 19.41 -2.31
CA THR A 209 -7.93 20.07 -3.03
C THR A 209 -6.62 19.60 -2.42
N TYR A 210 -5.71 19.12 -3.22
CA TYR A 210 -4.36 18.79 -2.80
C TYR A 210 -3.37 19.86 -3.30
N PRO A 211 -2.37 20.22 -2.47
CA PRO A 211 -1.33 21.15 -2.87
C PRO A 211 -0.37 20.53 -3.89
N ALA A 212 0.40 21.37 -4.55
CA ALA A 212 1.56 20.87 -5.28
C ALA A 212 2.49 20.10 -4.32
N MET A 213 3.01 18.95 -4.76
CA MET A 213 3.79 18.05 -3.94
C MET A 213 4.98 17.50 -4.71
N VAL A 214 6.09 17.39 -4.02
CA VAL A 214 7.23 16.55 -4.43
C VAL A 214 7.50 15.58 -3.30
N ASN A 215 7.51 14.28 -3.60
CA ASN A 215 7.99 13.29 -2.66
C ASN A 215 8.92 12.29 -3.34
N GLY A 216 9.67 11.55 -2.53
CA GLY A 216 10.55 10.54 -3.06
C GLY A 216 11.34 9.86 -1.96
N TYR A 217 12.05 8.83 -2.38
CA TYR A 217 12.93 8.08 -1.50
C TYR A 217 14.22 7.66 -2.22
N ILE A 218 15.21 7.34 -1.41
CA ILE A 218 16.40 6.60 -1.79
C ILE A 218 16.50 5.34 -0.93
N GLN A 219 16.95 4.25 -1.53
CA GLN A 219 17.29 3.00 -0.86
C GLN A 219 18.71 2.62 -1.24
N TYR A 220 19.46 2.11 -0.27
CA TYR A 220 20.83 1.68 -0.46
C TYR A 220 21.09 0.38 0.31
N ASP A 221 21.64 -0.62 -0.36
CA ASP A 221 22.03 -1.88 0.25
C ASP A 221 23.36 -1.69 0.99
N ILE A 222 23.29 -1.51 2.31
CA ILE A 222 24.43 -1.25 3.17
C ILE A 222 25.22 -2.52 3.53
N ALA A 223 24.59 -3.67 3.37
CA ALA A 223 25.18 -4.99 3.50
C ALA A 223 24.37 -5.98 2.65
N LYS A 224 24.87 -7.22 2.54
CA LYS A 224 24.09 -8.29 1.91
C LYS A 224 22.74 -8.43 2.61
N ASP A 225 21.67 -8.34 1.84
CA ASP A 225 20.28 -8.47 2.30
C ASP A 225 19.87 -7.43 3.38
N VAL A 226 20.57 -6.28 3.46
CA VAL A 226 20.22 -5.20 4.38
C VAL A 226 20.12 -3.88 3.62
N THR A 227 18.91 -3.39 3.51
CA THR A 227 18.60 -2.12 2.83
C THR A 227 18.32 -1.01 3.84
N TRP A 228 18.98 0.12 3.66
CA TRP A 228 18.64 1.37 4.33
C TRP A 228 17.81 2.26 3.39
N MET A 229 16.85 2.98 3.94
CA MET A 229 15.93 3.84 3.20
C MET A 229 15.76 5.18 3.88
N ASN A 230 15.71 6.25 3.07
CA ASN A 230 15.20 7.56 3.48
C ASN A 230 14.19 8.07 2.48
N GLY A 231 13.15 8.68 2.99
CA GLY A 231 12.09 9.33 2.21
C GLY A 231 11.84 10.75 2.66
N LEU A 232 11.37 11.56 1.75
CA LEU A 232 11.00 12.97 1.96
C LEU A 232 9.74 13.29 1.16
N GLU A 233 8.80 14.00 1.80
CA GLU A 233 7.69 14.67 1.12
C GLU A 233 7.68 16.15 1.49
N VAL A 234 7.49 16.99 0.49
CA VAL A 234 7.28 18.43 0.64
C VAL A 234 6.04 18.85 -0.13
N THR A 235 5.10 19.45 0.56
CA THR A 235 3.86 19.99 -0.01
C THR A 235 3.81 21.51 0.13
N ASP A 236 3.30 22.19 -0.88
CA ASP A 236 3.18 23.65 -0.86
C ASP A 236 2.24 24.11 0.26
N GLY A 237 2.84 24.77 1.26
CA GLY A 237 2.12 25.40 2.39
C GLY A 237 1.43 24.45 3.37
N THR A 238 1.57 23.14 3.25
CA THR A 238 0.81 22.18 4.07
C THR A 238 1.62 21.19 4.87
N GLY A 239 2.87 20.91 4.51
CA GLY A 239 3.66 20.05 5.37
C GLY A 239 4.90 19.43 4.75
N GLN A 240 5.61 18.75 5.61
CA GLN A 240 6.82 17.98 5.30
C GLN A 240 6.76 16.64 6.01
N LEU A 241 7.21 15.59 5.35
CA LEU A 241 7.38 14.26 5.93
C LEU A 241 8.81 13.80 5.72
N PHE A 242 9.44 13.35 6.78
CA PHE A 242 10.69 12.62 6.75
C PHE A 242 10.45 11.17 7.16
N LEU A 243 10.99 10.24 6.40
CA LEU A 243 10.89 8.81 6.65
C LEU A 243 12.29 8.22 6.58
N THR A 244 12.63 7.35 7.51
CA THR A 244 13.86 6.55 7.47
C THR A 244 13.59 5.13 7.93
N GLY A 245 14.38 4.18 7.46
CA GLY A 245 14.20 2.81 7.90
C GLY A 245 15.34 1.88 7.48
N ILE A 246 15.30 0.70 8.04
CA ILE A 246 16.19 -0.41 7.72
C ILE A 246 15.37 -1.68 7.54
N LEU A 247 15.70 -2.46 6.53
CA LEU A 247 15.04 -3.70 6.18
C LEU A 247 16.06 -4.80 5.97
N SER A 248 15.83 -5.94 6.59
CA SER A 248 16.48 -7.21 6.30
C SER A 248 15.42 -8.28 6.03
N PRO A 249 15.75 -9.51 5.59
CA PRO A 249 14.75 -10.52 5.29
C PRO A 249 13.78 -10.85 6.42
N ASN A 250 14.20 -10.68 7.66
CA ASN A 250 13.42 -11.11 8.83
C ASN A 250 13.15 -10.00 9.85
N LEU A 251 13.79 -8.84 9.69
CA LEU A 251 13.66 -7.73 10.63
C LEU A 251 13.60 -6.42 9.86
N ALA A 252 12.70 -5.56 10.27
CA ALA A 252 12.61 -4.20 9.75
C ALA A 252 12.30 -3.21 10.87
N ALA A 253 12.72 -1.98 10.65
CA ALA A 253 12.32 -0.85 11.48
C ALA A 253 12.22 0.41 10.61
N ARG A 254 11.22 1.24 10.89
CA ARG A 254 11.05 2.55 10.26
C ARG A 254 10.64 3.59 11.28
N ALA A 255 11.01 4.84 11.02
CA ALA A 255 10.60 6.00 11.82
C ALA A 255 10.24 7.15 10.90
N TRP A 256 9.30 7.98 11.33
CA TRP A 256 8.86 9.14 10.56
C TRP A 256 8.62 10.35 11.45
N HIS A 257 8.73 11.51 10.82
CA HIS A 257 8.33 12.78 11.39
C HIS A 257 7.59 13.59 10.34
N HIS A 258 6.37 13.97 10.63
CA HIS A 258 5.51 14.75 9.78
C HIS A 258 5.16 16.09 10.43
N THR A 259 5.13 17.16 9.64
CA THR A 259 4.66 18.49 10.04
C THR A 259 3.61 18.98 9.07
N GLY A 260 2.61 19.67 9.57
CA GLY A 260 1.54 20.24 8.77
C GLY A 260 0.33 19.32 8.62
N ARG A 261 -0.37 19.42 7.50
CA ARG A 261 -1.61 18.68 7.26
C ARG A 261 -1.29 17.38 6.51
N ALA A 262 -1.40 16.24 7.16
CA ALA A 262 -1.35 14.94 6.50
C ALA A 262 -2.68 14.63 5.79
N LYS A 263 -2.61 13.98 4.62
CA LYS A 263 -3.80 13.43 3.96
C LYS A 263 -4.54 12.49 4.92
N GLY A 264 -5.86 12.62 5.01
CA GLY A 264 -6.69 11.83 5.92
C GLY A 264 -6.72 12.32 7.37
N ARG A 265 -5.92 13.32 7.74
CA ARG A 265 -6.04 14.01 9.01
C ARG A 265 -6.58 15.43 8.77
N ASN A 266 -7.75 15.70 9.30
CA ASN A 266 -8.40 17.01 9.17
C ASN A 266 -7.75 18.09 10.05
N VAL A 267 -6.87 17.72 10.96
CA VAL A 267 -6.25 18.63 11.92
C VAL A 267 -4.76 18.79 11.60
N PRO A 268 -4.31 20.02 11.29
CA PRO A 268 -2.89 20.32 11.14
C PRO A 268 -2.15 20.02 12.44
N GLY A 269 -0.88 19.66 12.33
CA GLY A 269 -0.07 19.38 13.50
C GLY A 269 1.24 18.67 13.15
N THR A 270 1.84 18.06 14.14
CA THR A 270 3.04 17.22 13.95
C THR A 270 2.74 15.78 14.34
N GLU A 271 3.32 14.85 13.62
CA GLU A 271 3.31 13.44 14.00
C GLU A 271 4.72 12.87 13.99
N THR A 272 5.06 12.12 15.03
CA THR A 272 6.31 11.37 15.10
C THR A 272 5.97 9.93 15.47
N GLY A 273 6.51 9.01 14.71
CA GLY A 273 6.23 7.60 14.95
C GLY A 273 7.39 6.69 14.56
N PHE A 274 7.29 5.47 15.00
CA PHE A 274 8.15 4.39 14.57
C PHE A 274 7.39 3.07 14.56
N MET A 275 7.90 2.13 13.76
CA MET A 275 7.45 0.75 13.73
C MET A 275 8.67 -0.16 13.64
N ALA A 276 8.60 -1.28 14.31
CA ALA A 276 9.54 -2.38 14.16
C ALA A 276 8.76 -3.67 13.94
N SER A 277 9.20 -4.49 13.00
CA SER A 277 8.55 -5.74 12.67
C SER A 277 9.56 -6.88 12.50
N ALA A 278 9.09 -8.09 12.68
CA ALA A 278 9.85 -9.31 12.48
C ALA A 278 8.99 -10.37 11.79
N MET A 279 9.64 -11.22 10.99
CA MET A 279 9.01 -12.34 10.31
C MET A 279 9.89 -13.58 10.41
N TYR A 280 9.27 -14.74 10.53
CA TYR A 280 9.94 -16.03 10.59
C TYR A 280 9.18 -17.06 9.76
N GLU A 281 9.85 -17.73 8.84
CA GLU A 281 9.30 -18.88 8.13
C GLU A 281 9.35 -20.12 9.04
N ALA A 282 8.21 -20.44 9.66
CA ALA A 282 8.09 -21.56 10.60
C ALA A 282 8.07 -22.92 9.90
N LEU A 283 7.43 -22.97 8.75
CA LEU A 283 7.38 -24.11 7.83
C LEU A 283 7.40 -23.55 6.41
N LYS A 284 7.74 -24.37 5.43
CA LYS A 284 7.74 -23.93 4.03
C LYS A 284 6.40 -23.31 3.64
N GLY A 285 6.44 -22.04 3.28
CA GLY A 285 5.27 -21.23 2.91
C GLY A 285 4.41 -20.76 4.10
N VAL A 286 4.78 -21.04 5.36
CA VAL A 286 4.09 -20.55 6.55
C VAL A 286 4.98 -19.55 7.27
N TYR A 287 4.56 -18.28 7.27
CA TYR A 287 5.27 -17.18 7.87
C TYR A 287 4.51 -16.67 9.11
N LEU A 288 5.24 -16.54 10.20
CA LEU A 288 4.76 -15.89 11.42
C LEU A 288 5.37 -14.50 11.48
N SER A 289 4.57 -13.51 11.77
CA SER A 289 5.02 -12.12 11.86
C SER A 289 4.56 -11.45 13.13
N THR A 290 5.29 -10.42 13.53
CA THR A 290 4.90 -9.52 14.62
C THR A 290 5.40 -8.12 14.33
N ALA A 291 4.66 -7.13 14.80
CA ALA A 291 5.09 -5.73 14.73
C ALA A 291 4.71 -4.99 16.01
N TYR A 292 5.48 -3.96 16.33
CA TYR A 292 5.12 -2.95 17.29
C TYR A 292 5.12 -1.59 16.61
N SER A 293 4.03 -0.86 16.78
CA SER A 293 3.86 0.49 16.22
C SER A 293 3.61 1.50 17.33
N TYR A 294 4.19 2.67 17.18
CA TYR A 294 4.00 3.81 18.06
C TYR A 294 3.92 5.08 17.23
N ALA A 295 2.91 5.90 17.47
CA ALA A 295 2.79 7.24 16.89
C ALA A 295 2.27 8.22 17.92
N LYS A 296 2.85 9.43 17.87
CA LYS A 296 2.48 10.55 18.69
C LYS A 296 2.09 11.71 17.80
N HIS A 297 0.83 12.09 17.85
CA HIS A 297 0.27 13.21 17.12
C HIS A 297 0.04 14.38 18.05
N ARG A 298 0.49 15.57 17.64
CA ARG A 298 0.30 16.86 18.32
C ARG A 298 -0.46 17.79 17.39
N PRO A 299 -1.79 17.81 17.46
CA PRO A 299 -2.59 18.76 16.70
C PRO A 299 -2.28 20.18 17.12
N ASP A 300 -2.37 21.15 16.19
CA ASP A 300 -2.08 22.57 16.49
C ASP A 300 -3.05 23.17 17.52
N ASN A 301 -4.30 22.66 17.56
CA ASN A 301 -5.37 23.24 18.39
C ASN A 301 -6.11 22.20 19.25
N ALA A 302 -5.49 21.05 19.53
CA ALA A 302 -6.09 20.01 20.34
C ALA A 302 -5.05 19.33 21.26
N ALA A 303 -5.51 18.46 22.13
CA ALA A 303 -4.64 17.69 23.01
C ALA A 303 -3.76 16.71 22.20
N GLU A 304 -2.57 16.46 22.71
CA GLU A 304 -1.67 15.46 22.18
C GLU A 304 -2.29 14.05 22.28
N GLU A 305 -2.17 13.31 21.21
CA GLU A 305 -2.68 11.95 21.07
C GLU A 305 -1.53 10.96 20.89
N THR A 306 -1.66 9.79 21.49
CA THR A 306 -0.68 8.72 21.32
C THR A 306 -1.40 7.44 20.94
N THR A 307 -0.91 6.78 19.90
CA THR A 307 -1.36 5.45 19.48
C THR A 307 -0.19 4.48 19.57
N SER A 308 -0.38 3.35 20.20
CA SER A 308 0.59 2.26 20.19
C SER A 308 -0.11 0.91 20.24
N PHE A 309 0.39 -0.05 19.47
CA PHE A 309 -0.18 -1.38 19.39
C PHE A 309 0.86 -2.43 19.03
N MET A 310 0.54 -3.67 19.35
CA MET A 310 1.25 -4.86 18.86
C MET A 310 0.38 -5.62 17.86
N GLN A 311 1.06 -6.27 16.94
CA GLN A 311 0.44 -7.11 15.91
C GLN A 311 1.07 -8.48 15.90
N PHE A 312 0.26 -9.48 15.53
CA PHE A 312 0.69 -10.85 15.34
C PHE A 312 -0.02 -11.39 14.11
N GLY A 313 0.77 -11.74 13.10
CA GLY A 313 0.29 -12.21 11.81
C GLY A 313 0.74 -13.62 11.50
N ILE A 314 -0.06 -14.29 10.69
CA ILE A 314 0.29 -15.54 10.03
C ILE A 314 -0.07 -15.42 8.56
N TRP A 315 0.84 -15.88 7.71
CA TRP A 315 0.66 -15.96 6.27
C TRP A 315 0.99 -17.36 5.80
N TYR A 316 0.11 -17.97 5.02
CA TYR A 316 0.31 -19.30 4.46
C TYR A 316 0.11 -19.28 2.95
N GLU A 317 1.18 -19.52 2.21
CA GLU A 317 1.19 -19.62 0.76
C GLU A 317 1.11 -21.07 0.31
N TYR A 318 0.27 -21.35 -0.70
CA TYR A 318 0.09 -22.69 -1.25
C TYR A 318 -0.29 -22.63 -2.73
N GLY A 319 -0.40 -23.81 -3.36
CA GLY A 319 -0.73 -23.89 -4.79
C GLY A 319 0.30 -23.28 -5.71
N GLY A 320 1.60 -23.25 -5.31
CA GLY A 320 2.66 -22.63 -6.10
C GLY A 320 2.57 -21.10 -6.15
N GLY A 321 2.13 -20.47 -5.06
CA GLY A 321 1.99 -19.02 -4.95
C GLY A 321 0.70 -18.46 -5.57
N ARG A 322 -0.25 -19.32 -5.96
CA ARG A 322 -1.54 -18.88 -6.51
C ARG A 322 -2.58 -18.58 -5.45
N PHE A 323 -2.34 -19.02 -4.24
CA PHE A 323 -3.25 -18.89 -3.12
C PHE A 323 -2.47 -18.50 -1.87
N ALA A 324 -3.07 -17.68 -1.02
CA ALA A 324 -2.58 -17.45 0.33
C ALA A 324 -3.76 -17.27 1.29
N THR A 325 -3.57 -17.70 2.53
CA THR A 325 -4.46 -17.38 3.64
C THR A 325 -3.68 -16.57 4.66
N ALA A 326 -4.21 -15.43 5.04
CA ALA A 326 -3.60 -14.57 6.03
C ALA A 326 -4.55 -14.34 7.21
N ALA A 327 -4.00 -14.30 8.39
CA ALA A 327 -4.68 -13.80 9.59
C ALA A 327 -3.75 -12.82 10.31
N ASP A 328 -4.32 -11.78 10.86
CA ASP A 328 -3.63 -10.77 11.64
C ASP A 328 -4.45 -10.38 12.86
N SER A 329 -3.79 -9.91 13.89
CA SER A 329 -4.43 -9.38 15.09
C SER A 329 -3.68 -8.15 15.58
N ARG A 330 -4.43 -7.12 15.97
CA ARG A 330 -3.89 -5.88 16.50
C ARG A 330 -4.45 -5.63 17.89
N PHE A 331 -3.54 -5.43 18.84
CA PHE A 331 -3.86 -5.18 20.25
C PHE A 331 -3.33 -3.80 20.66
N TYR A 332 -4.21 -2.90 21.04
CA TYR A 332 -3.85 -1.55 21.45
C TYR A 332 -3.34 -1.51 22.88
N MET A 333 -2.16 -0.90 23.08
CA MET A 333 -1.63 -0.55 24.41
C MET A 333 -2.04 0.88 24.79
N LYS A 334 -2.12 1.76 23.79
CA LYS A 334 -2.65 3.11 23.89
C LYS A 334 -3.43 3.42 22.64
N ASN A 335 -4.56 4.06 22.84
CA ASN A 335 -5.42 4.50 21.76
C ASN A 335 -5.68 5.99 21.91
N ALA A 336 -5.45 6.77 20.86
CA ALA A 336 -5.87 8.16 20.76
C ALA A 336 -7.41 8.18 20.83
N SER A 337 -7.94 9.05 21.66
CA SER A 337 -9.35 9.11 22.05
C SER A 337 -10.35 8.75 20.93
N GLY A 338 -11.00 7.61 21.08
CA GLY A 338 -12.24 7.26 20.38
C GLY A 338 -12.16 6.27 19.25
N ASP A 339 -11.03 5.67 18.91
CA ASP A 339 -10.88 4.63 17.88
C ASP A 339 -9.67 3.73 18.09
N PRO A 340 -9.60 2.62 17.43
CA PRO A 340 -10.46 1.48 17.36
C PRO A 340 -10.17 0.46 18.46
N SER A 341 -11.09 -0.45 18.66
CA SER A 341 -10.92 -1.64 19.46
C SER A 341 -9.82 -2.55 18.91
N ASP A 342 -9.34 -3.46 19.75
CA ASP A 342 -8.54 -4.60 19.30
C ASP A 342 -9.24 -5.30 18.15
N GLN A 343 -8.48 -5.69 17.12
CA GLN A 343 -9.03 -6.22 15.89
C GLN A 343 -8.37 -7.53 15.49
N VAL A 344 -9.12 -8.36 14.81
CA VAL A 344 -8.61 -9.50 14.05
C VAL A 344 -9.00 -9.36 12.58
N PHE A 345 -8.13 -9.85 11.73
CA PHE A 345 -8.27 -9.90 10.30
C PHE A 345 -8.11 -11.33 9.82
N LEU A 346 -8.91 -11.73 8.84
CA LEU A 346 -8.77 -13.01 8.15
C LEU A 346 -9.10 -12.84 6.67
N MET A 347 -8.19 -13.26 5.80
CA MET A 347 -8.34 -13.13 4.36
C MET A 347 -7.83 -14.35 3.61
N GLN A 348 -8.55 -14.76 2.58
CA GLN A 348 -8.15 -15.72 1.59
C GLN A 348 -7.84 -14.99 0.28
N TYR A 349 -6.64 -15.19 -0.26
CA TYR A 349 -6.18 -14.58 -1.50
C TYR A 349 -6.12 -15.57 -2.64
N PHE A 350 -6.40 -15.09 -3.84
CA PHE A 350 -6.32 -15.80 -5.11
C PHE A 350 -5.58 -14.91 -6.11
N TYR A 351 -4.47 -15.40 -6.67
CA TYR A 351 -3.62 -14.66 -7.60
C TYR A 351 -3.67 -15.24 -9.00
N TRP A 352 -3.63 -14.37 -10.05
CA TRP A 352 -3.54 -14.77 -11.45
C TRP A 352 -2.57 -13.94 -12.27
#